data_79f16fd02e1a218a41d666e8cb1b7722
#
_entry.id   79f16fd02e1a218a41d666e8cb1b7722
#
_cell.length_a   1.000
_cell.length_b   1.000
_cell.length_c   1.000
_cell.angle_alpha   90.00
_cell.angle_beta   90.00
_cell.angle_gamma   90.00
#
_symmetry.space_group_name_H-M   'P 1'
#
loop_
_entity.id
_entity.type
_entity.pdbx_description
1 polymer ?
#
loop_
_entity_poly.entity_id
_entity_poly.type
_entity_poly.pdbx_seq_one_letter_code
_entity_poly.pdbx_strand_id
1 'polypeptide(L)'
;KQEGMTSIIISHKLNEIAYVADKITVIRDGSTIETLDKQTDDISEDRIIKGMVGRELTDRFPRRENINIGNTALEVRDWVVYHPLYSDRKVVDHVSIHVNKGEVVGICGLMGAGRTELAMSIFGKSYGTNISGQLFIEGKEVHLNTVHDAISHKIAYVTEDRKGNGLILSNPIRVNTTLANMGAVSSHGVIDKDKEYMVAVEYKDKLKTKCPGVEQNAGNLS
;
A
#
# COMPACT_ATOMS: atom_id res chain seq x y z
N LYS A 1 -28.66 -18.15 -12.26
CA LYS A 1 -29.06 -18.54 -13.64
C LYS A 1 -30.01 -19.74 -13.64
N GLN A 2 -29.75 -20.75 -12.82
CA GLN A 2 -30.62 -21.96 -12.77
C GLN A 2 -32.06 -21.66 -12.32
N GLU A 3 -32.27 -20.59 -11.55
CA GLU A 3 -33.58 -20.16 -11.05
C GLU A 3 -34.21 -19.04 -11.90
N GLY A 4 -33.67 -18.72 -13.08
CA GLY A 4 -34.19 -17.72 -14.00
C GLY A 4 -33.99 -16.25 -13.54
N MET A 5 -33.19 -15.99 -12.50
CA MET A 5 -32.90 -14.64 -12.05
C MET A 5 -31.94 -13.89 -12.97
N THR A 6 -32.26 -12.66 -13.31
CA THR A 6 -31.38 -11.71 -13.97
C THR A 6 -30.62 -10.91 -12.90
N SER A 7 -29.29 -10.81 -13.05
CA SER A 7 -28.42 -10.16 -12.09
C SER A 7 -27.52 -9.12 -12.75
N ILE A 8 -27.29 -8.01 -12.05
CA ILE A 8 -26.27 -7.01 -12.40
C ILE A 8 -25.19 -7.10 -11.32
N ILE A 9 -23.94 -7.30 -11.75
CA ILE A 9 -22.79 -7.39 -10.86
C ILE A 9 -21.87 -6.20 -11.13
N ILE A 10 -21.56 -5.43 -10.10
CA ILE A 10 -20.56 -4.36 -10.15
C ILE A 10 -19.34 -4.81 -9.35
N SER A 11 -18.22 -4.97 -10.02
CA SER A 11 -16.98 -5.43 -9.40
C SER A 11 -15.76 -4.92 -10.17
N HIS A 12 -14.63 -4.84 -9.49
CA HIS A 12 -13.31 -4.60 -10.08
C HIS A 12 -12.47 -5.89 -10.18
N LYS A 13 -13.02 -7.01 -9.75
CA LYS A 13 -12.37 -8.33 -9.86
C LYS A 13 -12.69 -8.94 -11.21
N LEU A 14 -11.81 -8.72 -12.17
CA LEU A 14 -12.05 -9.02 -13.58
C LEU A 14 -12.21 -10.52 -13.86
N ASN A 15 -11.47 -11.36 -13.15
CA ASN A 15 -11.58 -12.81 -13.26
C ASN A 15 -12.98 -13.32 -12.85
N GLU A 16 -13.57 -12.78 -11.77
CA GLU A 16 -14.93 -13.12 -11.35
C GLU A 16 -15.95 -12.67 -12.40
N ILE A 17 -15.82 -11.44 -12.91
CA ILE A 17 -16.71 -10.90 -13.94
C ILE A 17 -16.61 -11.73 -15.22
N ALA A 18 -15.42 -11.99 -15.72
CA ALA A 18 -15.21 -12.79 -16.93
C ALA A 18 -15.79 -14.22 -16.79
N TYR A 19 -15.76 -14.79 -15.60
CA TYR A 19 -16.31 -16.10 -15.33
C TYR A 19 -17.84 -16.13 -15.36
N VAL A 20 -18.52 -15.19 -14.66
CA VAL A 20 -19.97 -15.26 -14.40
C VAL A 20 -20.84 -14.44 -15.37
N ALA A 21 -20.31 -13.35 -15.96
CA ALA A 21 -21.08 -12.44 -16.78
C ALA A 21 -21.33 -12.99 -18.19
N ASP A 22 -22.51 -12.68 -18.74
CA ASP A 22 -22.83 -12.90 -20.15
C ASP A 22 -22.41 -11.70 -20.99
N LYS A 23 -22.57 -10.48 -20.44
CA LYS A 23 -22.14 -9.22 -21.03
C LYS A 23 -21.39 -8.39 -20.02
N ILE A 24 -20.36 -7.69 -20.48
CA ILE A 24 -19.51 -6.83 -19.65
C ILE A 24 -19.52 -5.42 -20.21
N THR A 25 -20.11 -4.49 -19.47
CA THR A 25 -20.07 -3.06 -19.86
C THR A 25 -18.95 -2.38 -19.10
N VAL A 26 -18.00 -1.83 -19.85
CA VAL A 26 -16.87 -1.08 -19.31
C VAL A 26 -17.28 0.39 -19.20
N ILE A 27 -17.16 0.91 -17.98
CA ILE A 27 -17.45 2.33 -17.66
C ILE A 27 -16.15 3.01 -17.24
N ARG A 28 -15.91 4.20 -17.79
CA ARG A 28 -14.77 5.05 -17.43
C ARG A 28 -15.21 6.52 -17.41
N ASP A 29 -14.84 7.24 -16.37
CA ASP A 29 -15.17 8.67 -16.21
C ASP A 29 -16.67 8.98 -16.37
N GLY A 30 -17.53 8.08 -15.85
CA GLY A 30 -18.99 8.19 -15.92
C GLY A 30 -19.63 7.83 -17.27
N SER A 31 -18.83 7.42 -18.25
CA SER A 31 -19.29 7.10 -19.61
C SER A 31 -19.09 5.63 -19.95
N THR A 32 -20.04 5.05 -20.68
CA THR A 32 -19.86 3.71 -21.26
C THR A 32 -18.84 3.77 -22.38
N ILE A 33 -17.79 2.98 -22.25
CA ILE A 33 -16.74 2.86 -23.28
C ILE A 33 -17.14 1.81 -24.30
N GLU A 34 -17.56 0.64 -23.84
CA GLU A 34 -17.95 -0.49 -24.68
C GLU A 34 -18.77 -1.50 -23.88
N THR A 35 -19.46 -2.36 -24.57
CA THR A 35 -20.10 -3.54 -24.01
C THR A 35 -19.63 -4.77 -24.77
N LEU A 36 -19.00 -5.71 -24.07
CA LEU A 36 -18.50 -6.97 -24.61
C LEU A 36 -19.50 -8.07 -24.35
N ASP A 37 -19.79 -8.88 -25.36
CA ASP A 37 -20.65 -10.07 -25.26
C ASP A 37 -19.77 -11.33 -25.22
N LYS A 38 -19.95 -12.15 -24.20
CA LYS A 38 -19.16 -13.39 -24.00
C LYS A 38 -19.22 -14.36 -25.17
N GLN A 39 -20.29 -14.30 -25.99
CA GLN A 39 -20.46 -15.21 -27.12
C GLN A 39 -19.71 -14.77 -28.37
N THR A 40 -19.46 -13.47 -28.52
CA THR A 40 -18.90 -12.89 -29.74
C THR A 40 -17.58 -12.19 -29.56
N ASP A 41 -17.26 -11.75 -28.35
CA ASP A 41 -16.10 -10.93 -28.07
C ASP A 41 -15.07 -11.64 -27.20
N ASP A 42 -13.81 -11.20 -27.28
CA ASP A 42 -12.78 -11.56 -26.32
C ASP A 42 -13.05 -10.86 -24.98
N ILE A 43 -13.28 -11.65 -23.93
CA ILE A 43 -13.49 -11.18 -22.56
C ILE A 43 -12.29 -11.49 -21.67
N SER A 44 -11.09 -11.62 -22.24
CA SER A 44 -9.85 -11.74 -21.47
C SER A 44 -9.66 -10.54 -20.54
N GLU A 45 -8.98 -10.77 -19.42
CA GLU A 45 -8.67 -9.67 -18.49
C GLU A 45 -7.98 -8.51 -19.19
N ASP A 46 -7.01 -8.78 -20.06
CA ASP A 46 -6.25 -7.76 -20.78
C ASP A 46 -7.15 -6.93 -21.70
N ARG A 47 -8.13 -7.57 -22.34
CA ARG A 47 -9.12 -6.89 -23.19
C ARG A 47 -10.01 -5.94 -22.38
N ILE A 48 -10.50 -6.40 -21.22
CA ILE A 48 -11.33 -5.59 -20.33
C ILE A 48 -10.51 -4.40 -19.77
N ILE A 49 -9.27 -4.63 -19.35
CA ILE A 49 -8.37 -3.60 -18.84
C ILE A 49 -8.07 -2.54 -19.90
N LYS A 50 -7.85 -2.95 -21.14
CA LYS A 50 -7.65 -2.02 -22.25
C LYS A 50 -8.81 -1.02 -22.35
N GLY A 51 -10.04 -1.50 -22.24
CA GLY A 51 -11.24 -0.65 -22.19
C GLY A 51 -11.26 0.28 -20.96
N MET A 52 -10.93 -0.25 -19.77
CA MET A 52 -10.94 0.51 -18.52
C MET A 52 -9.86 1.61 -18.49
N VAL A 53 -8.66 1.33 -18.96
CA VAL A 53 -7.50 2.24 -18.88
C VAL A 53 -7.36 3.12 -20.13
N GLY A 54 -7.89 2.67 -21.26
CA GLY A 54 -7.82 3.38 -22.54
C GLY A 54 -6.49 3.27 -23.28
N ARG A 55 -5.59 2.40 -22.82
CA ARG A 55 -4.31 2.09 -23.49
C ARG A 55 -3.97 0.62 -23.28
N GLU A 56 -3.19 0.07 -24.17
CA GLU A 56 -2.59 -1.24 -23.95
C GLU A 56 -1.60 -1.15 -22.79
N LEU A 57 -1.79 -2.00 -21.79
CA LEU A 57 -0.79 -2.23 -20.77
C LEU A 57 0.12 -3.34 -21.29
N THR A 58 1.15 -2.96 -22.01
CA THR A 58 2.11 -3.90 -22.60
C THR A 58 2.89 -4.67 -21.55
N ASP A 59 2.98 -4.12 -20.34
CA ASP A 59 3.60 -4.81 -19.22
C ASP A 59 2.92 -4.39 -17.90
N ARG A 60 2.04 -5.24 -17.39
CA ARG A 60 1.34 -5.04 -16.12
C ARG A 60 2.26 -5.15 -14.91
N PHE A 61 3.23 -6.03 -15.02
CA PHE A 61 4.18 -6.36 -13.98
C PHE A 61 5.59 -6.40 -14.59
N PRO A 62 6.19 -5.23 -14.86
CA PRO A 62 7.51 -5.19 -15.47
C PRO A 62 8.48 -6.00 -14.63
N ARG A 63 9.17 -6.94 -15.27
CA ARG A 63 10.18 -7.75 -14.61
C ARG A 63 11.29 -6.84 -14.15
N ARG A 64 11.70 -7.02 -12.93
CA ARG A 64 12.88 -6.33 -12.39
C ARG A 64 14.11 -6.91 -13.07
N GLU A 65 14.76 -6.09 -13.86
CA GLU A 65 16.05 -6.41 -14.48
C GLU A 65 17.17 -6.07 -13.48
N ASN A 66 18.30 -6.81 -13.57
CA ASN A 66 19.50 -6.58 -12.77
C ASN A 66 19.25 -6.60 -11.24
N ILE A 67 18.54 -7.62 -10.77
CA ILE A 67 18.31 -7.81 -9.34
C ILE A 67 19.64 -8.22 -8.70
N ASN A 68 20.22 -7.33 -7.88
CA ASN A 68 21.37 -7.63 -7.05
C ASN A 68 20.90 -7.83 -5.61
N ILE A 69 20.76 -9.08 -5.20
CA ILE A 69 20.35 -9.44 -3.84
C ILE A 69 21.60 -9.52 -2.97
N GLY A 70 21.64 -8.67 -1.95
CA GLY A 70 22.74 -8.63 -0.98
C GLY A 70 22.44 -9.46 0.28
N ASN A 71 23.17 -9.15 1.35
CA ASN A 71 22.98 -9.79 2.65
C ASN A 71 21.62 -9.39 3.27
N THR A 72 21.20 -10.12 4.31
CA THR A 72 19.97 -9.87 5.06
C THR A 72 19.93 -8.44 5.60
N ALA A 73 18.91 -7.70 5.20
CA ALA A 73 18.65 -6.33 5.63
C ALA A 73 17.81 -6.30 6.90
N LEU A 74 16.77 -7.13 6.95
CA LEU A 74 15.85 -7.22 8.09
C LEU A 74 15.53 -8.69 8.35
N GLU A 75 15.52 -9.07 9.61
CA GLU A 75 15.12 -10.40 10.04
C GLU A 75 14.25 -10.30 11.29
N VAL A 76 13.15 -11.02 11.29
CA VAL A 76 12.23 -11.17 12.42
C VAL A 76 12.22 -12.64 12.81
N ARG A 77 12.40 -12.94 14.08
CA ARG A 77 12.41 -14.29 14.60
C ARG A 77 11.38 -14.46 15.71
N ASP A 78 10.55 -15.48 15.56
CA ASP A 78 9.60 -15.91 16.58
C ASP A 78 8.70 -14.80 17.09
N TRP A 79 8.17 -13.97 16.16
CA TRP A 79 7.41 -12.77 16.49
C TRP A 79 5.99 -13.10 16.89
N VAL A 80 5.61 -12.64 18.08
CA VAL A 80 4.27 -12.85 18.65
C VAL A 80 3.68 -11.49 19.02
N VAL A 81 2.41 -11.28 18.67
CA VAL A 81 1.67 -10.05 18.98
C VAL A 81 0.28 -10.41 19.47
N TYR A 82 -0.13 -9.82 20.58
CA TYR A 82 -1.48 -9.95 21.09
C TYR A 82 -2.35 -8.75 20.71
N HIS A 83 -3.65 -9.00 20.60
CA HIS A 83 -4.63 -7.97 20.28
C HIS A 83 -4.69 -6.90 21.41
N PRO A 84 -4.75 -5.58 21.09
CA PRO A 84 -4.68 -4.54 22.12
C PRO A 84 -5.85 -4.55 23.12
N LEU A 85 -7.03 -5.05 22.72
CA LEU A 85 -8.22 -5.11 23.57
C LEU A 85 -8.52 -6.52 24.09
N TYR A 86 -8.01 -7.58 23.47
CA TYR A 86 -8.25 -8.98 23.85
C TYR A 86 -6.90 -9.64 24.11
N SER A 87 -6.45 -9.56 25.36
CA SER A 87 -5.10 -9.95 25.78
C SER A 87 -4.78 -11.45 25.66
N ASP A 88 -5.78 -12.30 25.47
CA ASP A 88 -5.68 -13.73 25.22
C ASP A 88 -5.62 -14.09 23.74
N ARG A 89 -5.95 -13.14 22.86
CA ARG A 89 -5.98 -13.36 21.41
C ARG A 89 -4.68 -12.93 20.77
N LYS A 90 -3.93 -13.89 20.27
CA LYS A 90 -2.80 -13.62 19.38
C LYS A 90 -3.31 -13.20 18.00
N VAL A 91 -2.74 -12.15 17.45
CA VAL A 91 -2.98 -11.66 16.08
C VAL A 91 -1.81 -11.96 15.17
N VAL A 92 -0.63 -12.16 15.75
CA VAL A 92 0.56 -12.72 15.11
C VAL A 92 1.10 -13.81 16.03
N ASP A 93 1.35 -15.00 15.51
CA ASP A 93 1.73 -16.16 16.29
C ASP A 93 2.98 -16.83 15.71
N HIS A 94 4.12 -16.63 16.37
CA HIS A 94 5.42 -17.22 16.06
C HIS A 94 5.89 -17.03 14.60
N VAL A 95 5.75 -15.80 14.06
CA VAL A 95 6.14 -15.48 12.69
C VAL A 95 7.64 -15.21 12.60
N SER A 96 8.30 -15.86 11.65
CA SER A 96 9.70 -15.60 11.30
C SER A 96 9.80 -15.30 9.81
N ILE A 97 10.42 -14.17 9.47
CA ILE A 97 10.66 -13.72 8.10
C ILE A 97 12.02 -13.05 8.01
N HIS A 98 12.60 -13.05 6.82
CA HIS A 98 13.79 -12.25 6.52
C HIS A 98 13.65 -11.60 5.13
N VAL A 99 14.33 -10.48 4.98
CA VAL A 99 14.37 -9.72 3.73
C VAL A 99 15.82 -9.32 3.47
N ASN A 100 16.33 -9.61 2.29
CA ASN A 100 17.68 -9.24 1.89
C ASN A 100 17.73 -7.84 1.26
N LYS A 101 18.90 -7.22 1.21
CA LYS A 101 19.11 -5.96 0.49
C LYS A 101 18.73 -6.13 -0.98
N GLY A 102 17.95 -5.22 -1.53
CA GLY A 102 17.49 -5.29 -2.91
C GLY A 102 16.38 -6.31 -3.19
N GLU A 103 15.95 -7.10 -2.20
CA GLU A 103 14.87 -8.06 -2.34
C GLU A 103 13.48 -7.41 -2.14
N VAL A 104 12.47 -7.98 -2.78
CA VAL A 104 11.06 -7.72 -2.52
C VAL A 104 10.40 -9.02 -2.08
N VAL A 105 10.02 -9.08 -0.81
CA VAL A 105 9.31 -10.24 -0.23
C VAL A 105 7.82 -9.97 -0.21
N GLY A 106 7.02 -10.86 -0.79
CA GLY A 106 5.58 -10.81 -0.76
C GLY A 106 5.02 -11.56 0.46
N ILE A 107 4.17 -10.89 1.26
CA ILE A 107 3.43 -11.52 2.35
C ILE A 107 1.96 -11.60 1.93
N CYS A 108 1.44 -12.80 1.72
CA CYS A 108 0.06 -13.03 1.34
C CYS A 108 -0.73 -13.72 2.46
N GLY A 109 -2.04 -13.63 2.40
CA GLY A 109 -2.95 -14.26 3.36
C GLY A 109 -4.37 -13.73 3.21
N LEU A 110 -5.33 -14.44 3.77
CA LEU A 110 -6.73 -14.03 3.80
C LEU A 110 -6.93 -12.75 4.63
N MET A 111 -8.09 -12.12 4.45
CA MET A 111 -8.50 -10.99 5.28
C MET A 111 -8.50 -11.40 6.76
N GLY A 112 -7.87 -10.60 7.63
CA GLY A 112 -7.70 -10.94 9.05
C GLY A 112 -6.55 -11.90 9.38
N ALA A 113 -5.67 -12.22 8.44
CA ALA A 113 -4.51 -13.11 8.66
C ALA A 113 -3.35 -12.46 9.45
N GLY A 114 -3.50 -11.24 9.96
CA GLY A 114 -2.48 -10.60 10.79
C GLY A 114 -1.37 -9.86 10.03
N ARG A 115 -1.48 -9.68 8.70
CA ARG A 115 -0.42 -9.04 7.88
C ARG A 115 -0.16 -7.59 8.28
N THR A 116 -1.21 -6.81 8.43
CA THR A 116 -1.14 -5.41 8.85
C THR A 116 -0.62 -5.30 10.28
N GLU A 117 -1.12 -6.16 11.15
CA GLU A 117 -0.73 -6.26 12.57
C GLU A 117 0.76 -6.60 12.70
N LEU A 118 1.25 -7.53 11.89
CA LEU A 118 2.68 -7.87 11.81
C LEU A 118 3.50 -6.64 11.42
N ALA A 119 3.16 -5.99 10.31
CA ALA A 119 3.90 -4.83 9.81
C ALA A 119 3.92 -3.67 10.82
N MET A 120 2.75 -3.34 11.39
CA MET A 120 2.62 -2.26 12.37
C MET A 120 3.33 -2.58 13.69
N SER A 121 3.33 -3.84 14.13
CA SER A 121 4.05 -4.22 15.35
C SER A 121 5.57 -4.16 15.20
N ILE A 122 6.11 -4.45 14.03
CA ILE A 122 7.52 -4.26 13.70
C ILE A 122 7.86 -2.77 13.59
N PHE A 123 6.93 -1.97 13.05
CA PHE A 123 7.10 -0.52 12.88
C PHE A 123 6.87 0.22 14.21
N GLY A 124 7.83 0.06 15.14
CA GLY A 124 7.83 0.76 16.44
C GLY A 124 6.70 0.38 17.38
N LYS A 125 6.24 -0.88 17.33
CA LYS A 125 5.14 -1.39 18.16
C LYS A 125 3.87 -0.54 18.08
N SER A 126 3.59 0.01 16.89
CA SER A 126 2.44 0.88 16.65
C SER A 126 1.09 0.14 16.72
N TYR A 127 1.11 -1.18 16.79
CA TYR A 127 -0.07 -2.03 17.02
C TYR A 127 0.28 -3.20 17.92
N GLY A 128 -0.67 -3.58 18.78
CA GLY A 128 -0.61 -4.79 19.61
C GLY A 128 -0.04 -4.58 21.01
N THR A 129 -0.14 -5.63 21.81
CA THR A 129 0.38 -5.71 23.18
C THR A 129 1.15 -7.01 23.37
N ASN A 130 1.90 -7.12 24.47
CA ASN A 130 2.70 -8.31 24.80
C ASN A 130 3.52 -8.82 23.62
N ILE A 131 4.16 -7.87 22.90
CA ILE A 131 4.97 -8.18 21.74
C ILE A 131 6.28 -8.82 22.18
N SER A 132 6.57 -10.00 21.64
CA SER A 132 7.79 -10.75 21.89
C SER A 132 8.39 -11.30 20.60
N GLY A 133 9.61 -11.81 20.66
CA GLY A 133 10.42 -12.22 19.53
C GLY A 133 11.62 -11.30 19.35
N GLN A 134 12.39 -11.52 18.29
CA GLN A 134 13.62 -10.79 18.02
C GLN A 134 13.54 -10.11 16.66
N LEU A 135 14.08 -8.90 16.58
CA LEU A 135 14.20 -8.12 15.35
C LEU A 135 15.66 -7.78 15.10
N PHE A 136 16.14 -8.05 13.90
CA PHE A 136 17.52 -7.76 13.49
C PHE A 136 17.51 -6.85 12.26
N ILE A 137 18.39 -5.86 12.26
CA ILE A 137 18.68 -5.01 11.11
C ILE A 137 20.17 -5.16 10.80
N GLU A 138 20.46 -5.60 9.57
CA GLU A 138 21.83 -5.88 9.12
C GLU A 138 22.61 -6.79 10.09
N GLY A 139 21.93 -7.80 10.63
CA GLY A 139 22.49 -8.79 11.56
C GLY A 139 22.64 -8.31 13.00
N LYS A 140 22.27 -7.07 13.33
CA LYS A 140 22.28 -6.54 14.70
C LYS A 140 20.89 -6.58 15.30
N GLU A 141 20.75 -7.13 16.49
CA GLU A 141 19.50 -7.10 17.23
C GLU A 141 19.14 -5.65 17.61
N VAL A 142 17.89 -5.27 17.37
CA VAL A 142 17.35 -3.94 17.66
C VAL A 142 16.03 -4.01 18.39
N HIS A 143 15.78 -3.01 19.23
CA HIS A 143 14.53 -2.87 19.96
C HIS A 143 13.84 -1.57 19.54
N LEU A 144 12.82 -1.68 18.69
CA LEU A 144 12.07 -0.54 18.19
C LEU A 144 10.81 -0.37 19.03
N ASN A 145 10.85 0.51 20.02
CA ASN A 145 9.73 0.72 20.94
C ASN A 145 8.78 1.85 20.49
N THR A 146 9.24 2.68 19.55
CA THR A 146 8.47 3.80 18.99
C THR A 146 8.60 3.86 17.48
N VAL A 147 7.65 4.52 16.83
CA VAL A 147 7.72 4.82 15.38
C VAL A 147 8.99 5.62 15.05
N HIS A 148 9.42 6.51 15.95
CA HIS A 148 10.65 7.27 15.79
C HIS A 148 11.89 6.36 15.74
N ASP A 149 11.94 5.31 16.59
CA ASP A 149 13.03 4.33 16.55
C ASP A 149 13.06 3.61 15.19
N ALA A 150 11.89 3.20 14.67
CA ALA A 150 11.80 2.55 13.37
C ALA A 150 12.30 3.45 12.23
N ILE A 151 11.89 4.71 12.21
CA ILE A 151 12.33 5.70 11.21
C ILE A 151 13.84 5.95 11.32
N SER A 152 14.39 6.07 12.53
CA SER A 152 15.84 6.27 12.76
C SER A 152 16.67 5.10 12.24
N HIS A 153 16.10 3.89 12.28
CA HIS A 153 16.68 2.66 11.69
C HIS A 153 16.33 2.49 10.20
N LYS A 154 15.78 3.53 9.56
CA LYS A 154 15.46 3.57 8.11
C LYS A 154 14.38 2.57 7.70
N ILE A 155 13.49 2.21 8.60
CA ILE A 155 12.28 1.47 8.28
C ILE A 155 11.18 2.49 7.96
N ALA A 156 10.45 2.27 6.88
CA ALA A 156 9.25 3.02 6.52
C ALA A 156 8.06 2.06 6.38
N TYR A 157 6.88 2.53 6.75
CA TYR A 157 5.63 1.80 6.63
C TYR A 157 4.64 2.59 5.77
N VAL A 158 4.09 1.95 4.74
CA VAL A 158 3.02 2.50 3.91
C VAL A 158 1.75 1.72 4.20
N THR A 159 0.75 2.40 4.74
CA THR A 159 -0.51 1.76 5.13
C THR A 159 -1.41 1.44 3.95
N GLU A 160 -2.20 0.37 4.06
CA GLU A 160 -3.28 0.04 3.13
C GLU A 160 -4.42 1.06 3.20
N ASP A 161 -4.82 1.45 4.43
CA ASP A 161 -5.83 2.49 4.65
C ASP A 161 -5.21 3.88 4.54
N ARG A 162 -5.18 4.39 3.31
CA ARG A 162 -4.64 5.71 3.01
C ARG A 162 -5.41 6.84 3.69
N LYS A 163 -6.74 6.72 3.79
CA LYS A 163 -7.60 7.79 4.31
C LYS A 163 -7.64 7.85 5.82
N GLY A 164 -7.63 6.69 6.48
CA GLY A 164 -7.66 6.62 7.95
C GLY A 164 -6.28 6.77 8.59
N ASN A 165 -5.26 6.13 8.00
CA ASN A 165 -3.95 5.97 8.65
C ASN A 165 -2.77 6.56 7.85
N GLY A 166 -2.98 6.92 6.58
CA GLY A 166 -1.88 7.33 5.70
C GLY A 166 -1.80 8.83 5.43
N LEU A 167 -2.92 9.55 5.54
CA LEU A 167 -3.02 10.96 5.18
C LEU A 167 -3.81 11.76 6.21
N ILE A 168 -3.41 13.00 6.43
CA ILE A 168 -4.22 14.00 7.10
C ILE A 168 -5.02 14.73 6.03
N LEU A 169 -6.27 14.27 5.81
CA LEU A 169 -7.11 14.70 4.68
C LEU A 169 -7.41 16.21 4.65
N SER A 170 -7.47 16.84 5.83
CA SER A 170 -7.67 18.30 5.98
C SER A 170 -6.43 19.13 5.64
N ASN A 171 -5.26 18.51 5.55
CA ASN A 171 -4.02 19.19 5.27
C ASN A 171 -3.68 19.18 3.78
N PRO A 172 -2.93 20.21 3.32
CA PRO A 172 -2.39 20.27 1.97
C PRO A 172 -1.49 19.07 1.64
N ILE A 173 -1.39 18.72 0.36
CA ILE A 173 -0.47 17.71 -0.15
C ILE A 173 0.96 18.01 0.32
N ARG A 174 1.37 19.29 0.31
CA ARG A 174 2.68 19.73 0.79
C ARG A 174 2.99 19.23 2.20
N VAL A 175 2.08 19.45 3.13
CA VAL A 175 2.25 19.03 4.53
C VAL A 175 2.30 17.51 4.64
N ASN A 176 1.38 16.81 3.96
CA ASN A 176 1.37 15.34 3.94
C ASN A 176 2.66 14.74 3.36
N THR A 177 3.26 15.39 2.37
CA THR A 177 4.50 14.91 1.73
C THR A 177 5.69 15.00 2.68
N THR A 178 5.76 16.02 3.51
CA THR A 178 6.93 16.30 4.37
C THR A 178 6.77 15.79 5.81
N LEU A 179 5.54 15.40 6.21
CA LEU A 179 5.19 15.05 7.59
C LEU A 179 6.10 13.95 8.17
N ALA A 180 6.43 12.93 7.39
CA ALA A 180 7.27 11.83 7.85
C ALA A 180 8.75 12.22 8.05
N ASN A 181 9.19 13.38 7.53
CA ASN A 181 10.56 13.86 7.64
C ASN A 181 10.60 15.38 7.80
N MET A 182 9.90 15.90 8.79
CA MET A 182 9.86 17.34 9.08
C MET A 182 11.23 17.92 9.41
N GLY A 183 12.15 17.12 9.96
CA GLY A 183 13.53 17.54 10.22
C GLY A 183 14.29 18.00 8.97
N ALA A 184 13.97 17.44 7.81
CA ALA A 184 14.60 17.83 6.55
C ALA A 184 14.16 19.22 6.05
N VAL A 185 12.99 19.68 6.47
CA VAL A 185 12.40 20.98 6.06
C VAL A 185 12.27 21.97 7.22
N SER A 186 12.96 21.73 8.32
CA SER A 186 12.97 22.63 9.48
C SER A 186 14.37 23.01 9.92
N SER A 187 14.49 24.15 10.57
CA SER A 187 15.72 24.61 11.20
C SER A 187 15.37 25.18 12.59
N HIS A 188 16.10 24.73 13.62
CA HIS A 188 15.88 25.16 15.02
C HIS A 188 14.40 25.01 15.48
N GLY A 189 13.71 23.96 15.01
CA GLY A 189 12.31 23.70 15.36
C GLY A 189 11.27 24.52 14.58
N VAL A 190 11.70 25.33 13.62
CA VAL A 190 10.82 26.13 12.76
C VAL A 190 10.83 25.55 11.34
N ILE A 191 9.63 25.33 10.77
CA ILE A 191 9.48 24.84 9.40
C ILE A 191 9.81 25.97 8.42
N ASP A 192 10.72 25.70 7.50
CA ASP A 192 11.01 26.52 6.33
C ASP A 192 9.94 26.22 5.25
N LYS A 193 8.99 27.13 5.09
CA LYS A 193 7.85 26.98 4.18
C LYS A 193 8.26 26.88 2.71
N ASP A 194 9.30 27.60 2.33
CA ASP A 194 9.78 27.59 0.94
C ASP A 194 10.46 26.25 0.63
N LYS A 195 11.28 25.76 1.52
CA LYS A 195 11.92 24.45 1.43
C LYS A 195 10.88 23.33 1.45
N GLU A 196 9.89 23.39 2.32
CA GLU A 196 8.78 22.44 2.38
C GLU A 196 8.01 22.41 1.05
N TYR A 197 7.70 23.59 0.48
CA TYR A 197 7.02 23.70 -0.80
C TYR A 197 7.85 23.08 -1.94
N MET A 198 9.14 23.40 -2.03
CA MET A 198 10.03 22.87 -3.06
C MET A 198 10.14 21.35 -3.00
N VAL A 199 10.29 20.77 -1.82
CA VAL A 199 10.31 19.32 -1.62
C VAL A 199 9.00 18.69 -2.08
N ALA A 200 7.86 19.28 -1.74
CA ALA A 200 6.57 18.76 -2.15
C ALA A 200 6.35 18.80 -3.67
N VAL A 201 6.80 19.86 -4.34
CA VAL A 201 6.75 19.96 -5.81
C VAL A 201 7.65 18.91 -6.45
N GLU A 202 8.86 18.72 -5.94
CA GLU A 202 9.79 17.69 -6.43
C GLU A 202 9.17 16.29 -6.36
N TYR A 203 8.57 15.92 -5.21
CA TYR A 203 7.92 14.63 -5.05
C TYR A 203 6.63 14.50 -5.86
N LYS A 204 5.85 15.57 -6.00
CA LYS A 204 4.69 15.59 -6.91
C LYS A 204 5.09 15.20 -8.33
N ASP A 205 6.18 15.77 -8.81
CA ASP A 205 6.66 15.53 -10.19
C ASP A 205 7.29 14.12 -10.32
N LYS A 206 8.11 13.71 -9.36
CA LYS A 206 8.70 12.35 -9.31
C LYS A 206 7.65 11.25 -9.29
N LEU A 207 6.59 11.43 -8.50
CA LEU A 207 5.50 10.45 -8.36
C LEU A 207 4.39 10.66 -9.40
N LYS A 208 4.49 11.69 -10.24
CA LYS A 208 3.47 12.07 -11.24
C LYS A 208 2.09 12.22 -10.61
N THR A 209 2.03 12.86 -9.43
CA THR A 209 0.79 13.03 -8.68
C THR A 209 -0.15 13.98 -9.44
N LYS A 210 -1.34 13.48 -9.78
CA LYS A 210 -2.37 14.28 -10.46
C LYS A 210 -3.07 15.19 -9.46
N CYS A 211 -2.68 16.44 -9.41
CA CYS A 211 -3.31 17.49 -8.62
C CYS A 211 -3.05 18.85 -9.27
N PRO A 212 -3.92 19.86 -9.07
CA PRO A 212 -3.68 21.23 -9.55
C PRO A 212 -2.43 21.89 -8.96
N GLY A 213 -2.14 21.58 -7.69
CA GLY A 213 -0.98 22.09 -6.98
C GLY A 213 -0.84 21.44 -5.61
N VAL A 214 0.33 21.59 -4.99
CA VAL A 214 0.65 20.98 -3.69
C VAL A 214 -0.05 21.62 -2.49
N GLU A 215 -0.68 22.78 -2.71
CA GLU A 215 -1.49 23.48 -1.69
C GLU A 215 -2.93 22.93 -1.62
N GLN A 216 -3.34 22.08 -2.55
CA GLN A 216 -4.65 21.42 -2.47
C GLN A 216 -4.68 20.45 -1.29
N ASN A 217 -5.79 20.45 -0.55
CA ASN A 217 -6.00 19.48 0.52
C ASN A 217 -6.05 18.05 -0.02
N ALA A 218 -5.38 17.13 0.68
CA ALA A 218 -5.30 15.72 0.29
C ALA A 218 -6.69 15.06 0.18
N GLY A 219 -7.65 15.49 1.00
CA GLY A 219 -9.03 14.98 0.97
C GLY A 219 -9.81 15.29 -0.32
N ASN A 220 -9.34 16.24 -1.13
CA ASN A 220 -9.96 16.59 -2.43
C ASN A 220 -9.38 15.77 -3.59
N LEU A 221 -8.46 14.87 -3.34
CA LEU A 221 -7.97 13.91 -4.33
C LEU A 221 -8.93 12.72 -4.42
N SER A 222 -9.29 12.33 -5.63
CA SER A 222 -10.12 11.16 -5.92
C SER A 222 -9.33 9.85 -5.86
#